data_3383ab0a5b0d216b1212d06356770bd6
#
_entry.id   3383ab0a5b0d216b1212d06356770bd6
#
_cell.length_a   1.000
_cell.length_b   1.000
_cell.length_c   1.000
_cell.angle_alpha   90.00
_cell.angle_beta   90.00
_cell.angle_gamma   90.00
#
_symmetry.space_group_name_H-M   'P 1'
#
loop_
_entity.id
_entity.type
_entity.pdbx_description
1 polymer ?
#
loop_
_entity_poly.entity_id
_entity_poly.type
_entity_poly.pdbx_seq_one_letter_code
_entity_poly.pdbx_strand_id
1 'polypeptide(L)'
;MFEQALEAKKRKRMAIDEKEIRINGMKVFIWAAVDLEDEKVIAVYVSYGRGYLEAMRFQKKIKRVCKGEMPRVFIDGGKWYPWALQRLGFNKYTVIKFGPRSAIERFLEMLNMARRFWIKAFA
;
A
#
# COMPACT_ATOMS: atom_id res chain seq x y z
N MET A 1 -8.67 0.42 -14.97
CA MET A 1 -7.57 1.01 -15.60
C MET A 1 -6.28 1.03 -14.86
N PHE A 2 -6.31 0.87 -13.58
CA PHE A 2 -5.15 0.55 -12.78
C PHE A 2 -4.99 -0.92 -12.58
N GLU A 3 -5.70 -1.69 -13.36
CA GLU A 3 -5.56 -3.13 -13.37
C GLU A 3 -4.68 -3.57 -14.53
N GLN A 4 -3.57 -2.90 -14.72
CA GLN A 4 -2.51 -3.61 -15.36
C GLN A 4 -2.09 -4.68 -14.37
N ALA A 5 -2.46 -5.90 -14.68
CA ALA A 5 -2.01 -7.04 -13.94
C ALA A 5 -0.49 -7.03 -13.92
N LEU A 6 0.07 -6.52 -12.84
CA LEU A 6 1.48 -6.70 -12.58
C LEU A 6 1.71 -8.19 -12.43
N GLU A 7 2.68 -8.73 -13.15
CA GLU A 7 3.05 -10.11 -12.99
C GLU A 7 3.42 -10.40 -11.55
N ALA A 8 2.89 -11.50 -11.03
CA ALA A 8 3.33 -11.98 -9.73
C ALA A 8 4.80 -12.38 -9.81
N LYS A 9 5.60 -11.87 -8.90
CA LYS A 9 7.02 -12.22 -8.81
C LYS A 9 7.47 -12.26 -7.34
N LYS A 10 8.62 -12.84 -7.10
CA LYS A 10 9.23 -12.79 -5.78
C LYS A 10 9.59 -11.35 -5.44
N ARG A 11 9.19 -10.90 -4.26
CA ARG A 11 9.48 -9.57 -3.77
C ARG A 11 10.16 -9.68 -2.42
N LYS A 12 11.13 -8.81 -2.16
CA LYS A 12 11.92 -8.86 -0.93
C LYS A 12 11.38 -7.93 0.15
N ARG A 13 11.07 -6.70 -0.23
CA ARG A 13 10.62 -5.67 0.71
C ARG A 13 9.58 -4.78 0.05
N MET A 14 8.59 -4.40 0.81
CA MET A 14 7.60 -3.43 0.37
C MET A 14 7.22 -2.51 1.53
N ALA A 15 6.79 -1.31 1.20
CA ALA A 15 6.19 -0.39 2.15
C ALA A 15 4.72 -0.21 1.78
N ILE A 16 3.86 -0.15 2.78
CA ILE A 16 2.44 0.11 2.60
C ILE A 16 2.00 1.23 3.51
N ASP A 17 1.07 2.03 3.02
CA ASP A 17 0.48 3.10 3.80
C ASP A 17 -0.85 3.51 3.17
N GLU A 18 -1.65 4.25 3.92
CA GLU A 18 -2.88 4.86 3.40
C GLU A 18 -2.86 6.34 3.70
N LYS A 19 -3.54 7.09 2.86
CA LYS A 19 -3.65 8.52 3.00
C LYS A 19 -5.10 8.96 2.82
N GLU A 20 -5.57 9.81 3.73
CA GLU A 20 -6.86 10.46 3.59
C GLU A 20 -6.75 11.61 2.58
N ILE A 21 -7.67 11.63 1.63
CA ILE A 21 -7.80 12.77 0.72
C ILE A 21 -9.27 13.14 0.59
N ARG A 22 -9.52 14.33 0.06
CA ARG A 22 -10.89 14.76 -0.25
C ARG A 22 -11.04 14.96 -1.75
N ILE A 23 -12.08 14.36 -2.31
CA ILE A 23 -12.43 14.50 -3.72
C ILE A 23 -13.85 15.06 -3.75
N ASN A 24 -14.01 16.27 -4.29
CA ASN A 24 -15.30 16.96 -4.32
C ASN A 24 -15.97 17.04 -2.94
N GLY A 25 -15.17 17.33 -1.90
CA GLY A 25 -15.64 17.39 -0.52
C GLY A 25 -15.85 16.06 0.15
N MET A 26 -15.72 14.96 -0.57
CA MET A 26 -15.90 13.62 -0.03
C MET A 26 -14.57 13.04 0.45
N LYS A 27 -14.57 12.53 1.69
CA LYS A 27 -13.42 11.92 2.31
C LYS A 27 -13.22 10.50 1.77
N VAL A 28 -12.04 10.23 1.23
CA VAL A 28 -11.65 8.89 0.78
C VAL A 28 -10.24 8.56 1.27
N PHE A 29 -9.93 7.25 1.31
CA PHE A 29 -8.60 6.78 1.66
C PHE A 29 -7.98 6.10 0.45
N ILE A 30 -6.75 6.47 0.15
CA ILE A 30 -5.94 5.80 -0.88
C ILE A 30 -4.90 4.96 -0.17
N TRP A 31 -4.91 3.67 -0.46
CA TRP A 31 -3.96 2.70 0.05
C TRP A 31 -2.98 2.38 -1.06
N ALA A 32 -1.69 2.38 -0.77
CA ALA A 32 -0.68 2.09 -1.76
C ALA A 32 0.39 1.18 -1.19
N ALA A 33 0.93 0.33 -2.05
CA ALA A 33 2.07 -0.51 -1.75
C ALA A 33 3.16 -0.24 -2.77
N VAL A 34 4.39 -0.10 -2.30
CA VAL A 34 5.57 0.18 -3.10
C VAL A 34 6.57 -0.94 -2.90
N ASP A 35 7.03 -1.53 -4.00
CA ASP A 35 8.17 -2.46 -3.97
C ASP A 35 9.44 -1.63 -3.80
N LEU A 36 10.16 -1.86 -2.70
CA LEU A 36 11.33 -1.07 -2.36
C LEU A 36 12.56 -1.43 -3.19
N GLU A 37 12.58 -2.59 -3.81
CA GLU A 37 13.69 -2.97 -4.70
C GLU A 37 13.57 -2.27 -6.05
N ASP A 38 12.38 -2.29 -6.63
CA ASP A 38 12.10 -1.71 -7.95
C ASP A 38 11.68 -0.23 -7.87
N GLU A 39 11.35 0.26 -6.68
CA GLU A 39 10.79 1.59 -6.44
C GLU A 39 9.53 1.86 -7.26
N LYS A 40 8.67 0.85 -7.36
CA LYS A 40 7.41 0.92 -8.13
C LYS A 40 6.21 0.71 -7.24
N VAL A 41 5.13 1.42 -7.55
CA VAL A 41 3.83 1.17 -6.95
C VAL A 41 3.30 -0.14 -7.51
N ILE A 42 3.03 -1.11 -6.64
CA ILE A 42 2.59 -2.45 -7.02
C ILE A 42 1.11 -2.70 -6.75
N ALA A 43 0.48 -1.88 -5.92
CA ALA A 43 -0.96 -1.98 -5.66
C ALA A 43 -1.49 -0.65 -5.17
N VAL A 44 -2.71 -0.32 -5.60
CA VAL A 44 -3.45 0.84 -5.13
C VAL A 44 -4.88 0.39 -4.85
N TYR A 45 -5.45 0.87 -3.75
CA TYR A 45 -6.82 0.59 -3.38
C TYR A 45 -7.46 1.85 -2.82
N VAL A 46 -8.71 2.09 -3.20
CA VAL A 46 -9.44 3.28 -2.75
C VAL A 46 -10.65 2.82 -1.94
N SER A 47 -10.86 3.43 -0.80
CA SER A 47 -11.98 3.11 0.07
C SER A 47 -12.56 4.35 0.73
N TYR A 48 -13.83 4.25 1.17
CA TYR A 48 -14.46 5.31 1.96
C TYR A 48 -14.14 5.20 3.44
N GLY A 49 -13.77 4.01 3.91
CA GLY A 49 -13.42 3.76 5.29
C GLY A 49 -11.96 3.34 5.45
N ARG A 50 -11.51 3.32 6.69
CA ARG A 50 -10.16 2.88 7.05
C ARG A 50 -10.28 1.94 8.26
N GLY A 51 -10.01 0.66 8.04
CA GLY A 51 -10.11 -0.32 9.10
C GLY A 51 -9.69 -1.71 8.66
N TYR A 52 -10.12 -2.71 9.43
CA TYR A 52 -9.71 -4.11 9.23
C TYR A 52 -10.16 -4.68 7.90
N LEU A 53 -11.38 -4.41 7.49
CA LEU A 53 -11.93 -4.93 6.24
C LEU A 53 -11.17 -4.37 5.04
N GLU A 54 -10.94 -3.06 5.03
CA GLU A 54 -10.21 -2.38 3.96
C GLU A 54 -8.77 -2.87 3.91
N ALA A 55 -8.13 -3.03 5.06
CA ALA A 55 -6.77 -3.57 5.15
C ALA A 55 -6.70 -4.99 4.58
N MET A 56 -7.68 -5.83 4.87
CA MET A 56 -7.74 -7.18 4.34
C MET A 56 -7.90 -7.19 2.82
N ARG A 57 -8.79 -6.36 2.29
CA ARG A 57 -9.01 -6.25 0.85
C ARG A 57 -7.75 -5.78 0.12
N PHE A 58 -7.07 -4.79 0.70
CA PHE A 58 -5.84 -4.26 0.15
C PHE A 58 -4.73 -5.31 0.16
N GLN A 59 -4.54 -6.00 1.28
CA GLN A 59 -3.50 -7.04 1.42
C GLN A 59 -3.76 -8.22 0.49
N LYS A 60 -4.99 -8.60 0.25
CA LYS A 60 -5.32 -9.63 -0.74
C LYS A 60 -4.88 -9.22 -2.14
N LYS A 61 -5.05 -7.94 -2.47
CA LYS A 61 -4.61 -7.39 -3.74
C LYS A 61 -3.09 -7.46 -3.87
N ILE A 62 -2.36 -7.13 -2.80
CA ILE A 62 -0.91 -7.23 -2.76
C ILE A 62 -0.45 -8.67 -2.94
N LYS A 63 -1.10 -9.60 -2.25
CA LYS A 63 -0.73 -11.01 -2.31
C LYS A 63 -0.75 -11.57 -3.73
N ARG A 64 -1.64 -11.10 -4.57
CA ARG A 64 -1.75 -11.52 -5.97
C ARG A 64 -0.52 -11.19 -6.80
N VAL A 65 0.23 -10.17 -6.42
CA VAL A 65 1.44 -9.75 -7.13
C VAL A 65 2.73 -10.21 -6.46
N CYS A 66 2.61 -11.04 -5.41
CA CYS A 66 3.73 -11.66 -4.72
C CYS A 66 3.74 -13.15 -5.00
N LYS A 67 4.92 -13.71 -5.23
CA LYS A 67 5.11 -15.13 -5.55
C LYS A 67 6.15 -15.73 -4.61
N GLY A 68 5.92 -16.97 -4.20
CA GLY A 68 6.84 -17.66 -3.30
C GLY A 68 6.76 -17.14 -1.87
N GLU A 69 7.90 -16.96 -1.23
CA GLU A 69 7.96 -16.42 0.13
C GLU A 69 7.47 -14.97 0.13
N MET A 70 6.58 -14.64 1.07
CA MET A 70 6.05 -13.29 1.18
C MET A 70 7.14 -12.31 1.63
N PRO A 71 7.13 -11.09 1.09
CA PRO A 71 8.15 -10.09 1.40
C PRO A 71 8.03 -9.57 2.82
N ARG A 72 9.09 -8.91 3.29
CA ARG A 72 9.01 -8.10 4.49
C ARG A 72 8.21 -6.84 4.18
N VAL A 73 7.27 -6.53 5.05
CA VAL A 73 6.39 -5.38 4.88
C VAL A 73 6.71 -4.32 5.92
N PHE A 74 6.93 -3.09 5.46
CA PHE A 74 7.12 -1.95 6.33
C PHE A 74 5.80 -1.20 6.45
N ILE A 75 5.33 -1.02 7.69
CA ILE A 75 4.03 -0.41 8.00
C ILE A 75 4.21 0.71 9.03
N ASP A 76 3.24 1.61 9.08
CA ASP A 76 3.14 2.56 10.18
C ASP A 76 2.39 1.90 11.37
N GLY A 77 1.99 2.69 12.35
CA GLY A 77 1.37 2.18 13.57
C GLY A 77 -0.08 1.71 13.45
N GLY A 78 -0.65 1.60 12.25
CA GLY A 78 -2.04 1.17 12.08
C GLY A 78 -2.25 -0.27 12.50
N LYS A 79 -3.10 -0.49 13.49
CA LYS A 79 -3.31 -1.83 14.10
C LYS A 79 -4.01 -2.83 13.19
N TRP A 80 -4.70 -2.38 12.15
CA TRP A 80 -5.34 -3.25 11.16
C TRP A 80 -4.33 -3.96 10.26
N TYR A 81 -3.12 -3.41 10.07
CA TYR A 81 -2.10 -4.01 9.22
C TYR A 81 -1.58 -5.35 9.74
N PRO A 82 -1.11 -5.46 11.01
CA PRO A 82 -0.64 -6.76 11.49
C PRO A 82 -1.71 -7.83 11.45
N TRP A 83 -2.94 -7.46 11.74
CA TRP A 83 -4.08 -8.36 11.70
C TRP A 83 -4.28 -8.96 10.31
N ALA A 84 -4.26 -8.13 9.27
CA ALA A 84 -4.43 -8.57 7.89
C ALA A 84 -3.22 -9.35 7.38
N LEU A 85 -2.01 -8.86 7.67
CA LEU A 85 -0.76 -9.48 7.24
C LEU A 85 -0.63 -10.91 7.75
N GLN A 86 -0.88 -11.12 9.03
CA GLN A 86 -0.80 -12.44 9.64
C GLN A 86 -1.78 -13.43 8.99
N ARG A 87 -3.00 -13.01 8.73
CA ARG A 87 -4.01 -13.87 8.13
C ARG A 87 -3.73 -14.25 6.70
N LEU A 88 -2.94 -13.45 5.99
CA LEU A 88 -2.60 -13.70 4.59
C LEU A 88 -1.20 -14.27 4.40
N GLY A 89 -0.52 -14.67 5.48
CA GLY A 89 0.77 -15.32 5.41
C GLY A 89 1.98 -14.40 5.29
N PHE A 90 1.80 -13.11 5.55
CA PHE A 90 2.91 -12.16 5.63
C PHE A 90 3.47 -12.20 7.05
N ASN A 91 4.49 -13.02 7.26
CA ASN A 91 5.02 -13.26 8.60
C ASN A 91 6.11 -12.28 9.04
N LYS A 92 6.62 -11.49 8.09
CA LYS A 92 7.71 -10.55 8.36
C LYS A 92 7.22 -9.13 8.11
N TYR A 93 6.96 -8.40 9.18
CA TYR A 93 6.64 -6.99 9.05
C TYR A 93 7.38 -6.18 10.12
N THR A 94 7.64 -4.92 9.81
CA THR A 94 8.33 -3.99 10.68
C THR A 94 7.51 -2.72 10.79
N VAL A 95 7.23 -2.30 12.01
CA VAL A 95 6.58 -1.02 12.27
C VAL A 95 7.65 0.06 12.23
N ILE A 96 7.47 1.04 11.34
CA ILE A 96 8.42 2.13 11.18
C ILE A 96 7.91 3.33 11.98
N LYS A 97 8.58 3.66 13.07
CA LYS A 97 8.33 4.90 13.81
C LYS A 97 9.33 5.98 13.41
N PHE A 98 10.57 5.58 13.20
CA PHE A 98 11.68 6.47 12.86
C PHE A 98 12.57 5.80 11.81
N GLY A 99 11.97 5.14 10.84
CA GLY A 99 12.68 4.36 9.86
C GLY A 99 13.50 5.17 8.88
N PRO A 100 14.07 4.56 7.86
CA PRO A 100 14.84 5.26 6.85
C PRO A 100 13.95 6.30 6.16
N ARG A 101 14.09 7.55 6.60
CA ARG A 101 13.29 8.68 6.15
C ARG A 101 13.23 8.80 4.64
N SER A 102 14.37 8.54 3.99
CA SER A 102 14.45 8.63 2.53
C SER A 102 13.50 7.67 1.81
N ALA A 103 13.36 6.44 2.31
CA ALA A 103 12.44 5.47 1.72
C ALA A 103 10.98 5.86 1.97
N ILE A 104 10.68 6.36 3.18
CA ILE A 104 9.36 6.84 3.54
C ILE A 104 9.00 8.08 2.74
N GLU A 105 9.92 9.01 2.61
CA GLU A 105 9.71 10.24 1.83
C GLU A 105 9.42 9.92 0.37
N ARG A 106 10.17 9.00 -0.23
CA ARG A 106 9.91 8.55 -1.60
C ARG A 106 8.53 7.88 -1.72
N PHE A 107 8.16 7.08 -0.73
CA PHE A 107 6.85 6.47 -0.67
C PHE A 107 5.74 7.51 -0.61
N LEU A 108 5.90 8.52 0.26
CA LEU A 108 4.94 9.61 0.39
C LEU A 108 4.86 10.46 -0.88
N GLU A 109 5.98 10.69 -1.55
CA GLU A 109 6.00 11.36 -2.85
C GLU A 109 5.22 10.57 -3.89
N MET A 110 5.40 9.26 -3.94
CA MET A 110 4.64 8.40 -4.83
C MET A 110 3.14 8.46 -4.53
N LEU A 111 2.76 8.51 -3.26
CA LEU A 111 1.36 8.70 -2.87
C LEU A 111 0.84 10.05 -3.35
N ASN A 112 1.63 11.11 -3.25
CA ASN A 112 1.25 12.43 -3.75
C ASN A 112 1.09 12.45 -5.27
N MET A 113 1.96 11.75 -5.98
CA MET A 113 1.84 11.59 -7.42
C MET A 113 0.58 10.82 -7.78
N ALA A 114 0.30 9.74 -7.08
CA ALA A 114 -0.92 8.97 -7.25
C ALA A 114 -2.16 9.84 -6.99
N ARG A 115 -2.12 10.67 -5.95
CA ARG A 115 -3.18 11.62 -5.64
C ARG A 115 -3.42 12.59 -6.79
N ARG A 116 -2.37 13.18 -7.33
CA ARG A 116 -2.48 14.10 -8.48
C ARG A 116 -3.09 13.41 -9.69
N PHE A 117 -2.68 12.19 -9.93
CA PHE A 117 -3.21 11.38 -11.03
C PHE A 117 -4.71 11.13 -10.84
N TRP A 118 -5.13 10.72 -9.64
CA TRP A 118 -6.53 10.47 -9.32
C TRP A 118 -7.38 11.72 -9.49
N ILE A 119 -6.89 12.86 -9.02
CA ILE A 119 -7.60 14.13 -9.17
C ILE A 119 -7.81 14.46 -10.64
N LYS A 120 -6.79 14.28 -11.48
CA LYS A 120 -6.91 14.52 -12.93
C LYS A 120 -7.86 13.53 -13.59
N ALA A 121 -7.86 12.28 -13.19
CA ALA A 121 -8.70 11.24 -13.78
C ALA A 121 -10.19 11.42 -13.47
N PHE A 122 -10.52 12.00 -12.31
CA PHE A 122 -11.88 12.10 -11.82
C PHE A 122 -12.35 13.55 -11.62
N ALA A 123 -11.54 14.50 -12.03
CA ALA A 123 -11.93 15.92 -11.98
C ALA A 123 -12.90 16.27 -13.10
#